data_0710506879640e644f06e9d347d98c68
#
_entry.id   0710506879640e644f06e9d347d98c68
#
_cell.length_a   1.000
_cell.length_b   1.000
_cell.length_c   1.000
_cell.angle_alpha   90.00
_cell.angle_beta   90.00
_cell.angle_gamma   90.00
#
_symmetry.space_group_name_H-M   'P 1'
#
loop_
_entity.id
_entity.type
_entity.pdbx_description
1 polymer ?
#
loop_
_entity_poly.entity_id
_entity_poly.type
_entity_poly.pdbx_seq_one_letter_code
_entity_poly.pdbx_strand_id
1 'polypeptide(L)'
;MEETLRAAVIQDEATREILMLGWMDDEAFAKTQETGLVHFFSRSRQKLWMKGETSGNTLAVRSISPDCDNDALVITVVPNGPTCHDGATTCFTPWLWRKILQRQAEASPGSYVTSLLAQGTSAVAQKVGEEATEVVVAALSESDERVVSEVADLWFHTLTLLAARGLDVSDVEAELRRRDR
;
A
#
# COMPACT_ATOMS: atom_id res chain seq x y z
N MET A 1 -1.06 -9.24 36.04
CA MET A 1 -1.25 -7.88 35.47
C MET A 1 -1.61 -8.09 34.02
N GLU A 2 -2.75 -7.57 33.56
CA GLU A 2 -3.02 -7.56 32.13
C GLU A 2 -1.93 -6.70 31.46
N GLU A 3 -1.19 -7.31 30.53
CA GLU A 3 -0.23 -6.56 29.72
C GLU A 3 -1.01 -5.57 28.86
N THR A 4 -0.82 -4.29 29.12
CA THR A 4 -1.49 -3.22 28.39
C THR A 4 -0.84 -3.10 27.01
N LEU A 5 -1.54 -3.53 25.96
CA LEU A 5 -1.08 -3.38 24.60
C LEU A 5 -1.37 -1.96 24.09
N ARG A 6 -0.35 -1.29 23.57
CA ARG A 6 -0.48 0.00 22.89
C ARG A 6 -0.66 -0.21 21.39
N ALA A 7 -1.57 0.56 20.79
CA ALA A 7 -1.71 0.62 19.35
C ALA A 7 -0.53 1.40 18.75
N ALA A 8 0.24 0.80 17.85
CA ALA A 8 1.35 1.45 17.16
C ALA A 8 0.98 1.70 15.69
N VAL A 9 0.73 2.96 15.34
CA VAL A 9 0.50 3.44 13.99
C VAL A 9 1.85 3.74 13.35
N ILE A 10 2.17 3.04 12.27
CA ILE A 10 3.43 3.21 11.55
C ILE A 10 3.23 4.16 10.38
N GLN A 11 4.03 5.22 10.35
CA GLN A 11 3.96 6.27 9.34
C GLN A 11 5.29 6.39 8.60
N ASP A 12 5.26 6.49 7.29
CA ASP A 12 6.43 6.78 6.47
C ASP A 12 6.93 8.22 6.71
N GLU A 13 8.25 8.39 6.87
CA GLU A 13 8.87 9.71 7.12
C GLU A 13 8.73 10.64 5.91
N ALA A 14 8.93 10.11 4.70
CA ALA A 14 8.99 10.91 3.48
C ALA A 14 7.60 11.25 2.95
N THR A 15 6.68 10.29 2.91
CA THR A 15 5.35 10.46 2.31
C THR A 15 4.28 10.84 3.33
N ARG A 16 4.51 10.62 4.61
CA ARG A 16 3.53 10.75 5.72
C ARG A 16 2.36 9.76 5.62
N GLU A 17 2.45 8.79 4.74
CA GLU A 17 1.45 7.74 4.58
C GLU A 17 1.46 6.79 5.78
N ILE A 18 0.28 6.29 6.16
CA ILE A 18 0.17 5.24 7.18
C ILE A 18 0.46 3.90 6.52
N LEU A 19 1.54 3.25 6.96
CA LEU A 19 2.00 1.99 6.38
C LEU A 19 1.29 0.78 6.96
N MET A 20 1.13 0.75 8.28
CA MET A 20 0.45 -0.34 9.00
C MET A 20 0.07 0.07 10.41
N LEU A 21 -0.70 -0.77 11.07
CA LEU A 21 -0.95 -0.74 12.51
C LEU A 21 -0.55 -2.08 13.12
N GLY A 22 0.15 -2.04 14.24
CA GLY A 22 0.49 -3.20 15.04
C GLY A 22 0.25 -2.95 16.53
N TRP A 23 0.52 -3.95 17.36
CA TRP A 23 0.36 -3.86 18.81
C TRP A 23 1.72 -4.04 19.48
N MET A 24 1.98 -3.24 20.51
CA MET A 24 3.20 -3.30 21.31
C MET A 24 2.86 -3.46 22.78
N ASP A 25 3.48 -4.45 23.41
CA ASP A 25 3.68 -4.51 24.84
C ASP A 25 4.94 -3.73 25.24
N ASP A 26 5.28 -3.73 26.52
CA ASP A 26 6.48 -3.03 27.01
C ASP A 26 7.78 -3.65 26.48
N GLU A 27 7.82 -4.96 26.23
CA GLU A 27 8.98 -5.64 25.66
C GLU A 27 9.19 -5.22 24.19
N ALA A 28 8.13 -5.23 23.38
CA ALA A 28 8.18 -4.79 21.96
C ALA A 28 8.60 -3.32 21.86
N PHE A 29 8.12 -2.48 22.74
CA PHE A 29 8.49 -1.07 22.80
C PHE A 29 9.97 -0.89 23.17
N ALA A 30 10.44 -1.57 24.22
CA ALA A 30 11.84 -1.52 24.63
C ALA A 30 12.77 -2.03 23.53
N LYS A 31 12.41 -3.15 22.87
CA LYS A 31 13.19 -3.69 21.74
C LYS A 31 13.21 -2.76 20.54
N THR A 32 12.11 -2.08 20.26
CA THR A 32 12.05 -1.07 19.20
C THR A 32 13.00 0.08 19.46
N GLN A 33 13.10 0.56 20.71
CA GLN A 33 14.02 1.62 21.11
C GLN A 33 15.50 1.15 21.09
N GLU A 34 15.76 -0.08 21.54
CA GLU A 34 17.10 -0.66 21.61
C GLU A 34 17.71 -0.86 20.20
N THR A 35 16.92 -1.43 19.29
CA THR A 35 17.42 -1.85 17.96
C THR A 35 17.28 -0.79 16.89
N GLY A 36 16.41 0.20 17.10
CA GLY A 36 16.00 1.14 16.06
C GLY A 36 15.13 0.53 14.95
N LEU A 37 14.66 -0.70 15.13
CA LEU A 37 13.78 -1.41 14.21
C LEU A 37 12.43 -1.71 14.89
N VAL A 38 11.33 -1.64 14.13
CA VAL A 38 10.00 -1.81 14.71
C VAL A 38 9.76 -3.27 15.11
N HIS A 39 9.42 -3.47 16.39
CA HIS A 39 8.98 -4.73 16.97
C HIS A 39 7.53 -4.62 17.42
N PHE A 40 6.81 -5.72 17.35
CA PHE A 40 5.41 -5.83 17.73
C PHE A 40 5.16 -7.03 18.62
N PHE A 41 4.06 -7.01 19.36
CA PHE A 41 3.49 -8.17 20.02
C PHE A 41 2.38 -8.79 19.16
N SER A 42 2.50 -10.06 18.85
CA SER A 42 1.49 -10.80 18.10
C SER A 42 0.41 -11.33 19.04
N ARG A 43 -0.79 -10.75 19.01
CA ARG A 43 -1.94 -11.18 19.82
C ARG A 43 -2.36 -12.64 19.57
N SER A 44 -2.27 -13.09 18.31
CA SER A 44 -2.66 -14.46 17.95
C SER A 44 -1.60 -15.50 18.29
N ARG A 45 -0.30 -15.15 18.19
CA ARG A 45 0.83 -16.03 18.49
C ARG A 45 1.38 -15.86 19.90
N GLN A 46 0.92 -14.84 20.61
CA GLN A 46 1.36 -14.48 21.98
C GLN A 46 2.88 -14.39 22.09
N LYS A 47 3.50 -13.66 21.14
CA LYS A 47 4.96 -13.48 21.11
C LYS A 47 5.40 -12.19 20.45
N LEU A 48 6.57 -11.73 20.87
CA LEU A 48 7.34 -10.68 20.21
C LEU A 48 7.72 -11.09 18.78
N TRP A 49 7.72 -10.15 17.84
CA TRP A 49 8.26 -10.33 16.50
C TRP A 49 8.76 -8.99 15.93
N MET A 50 9.80 -9.03 15.12
CA MET A 50 10.32 -7.86 14.42
C MET A 50 9.69 -7.76 13.03
N LYS A 51 9.23 -6.58 12.65
CA LYS A 51 8.75 -6.37 11.28
C LYS A 51 9.89 -6.54 10.28
N GLY A 52 9.68 -7.45 9.33
CA GLY A 52 10.70 -7.79 8.33
C GLY A 52 11.67 -8.89 8.76
N GLU A 53 11.50 -9.56 9.90
CA GLU A 53 12.39 -10.62 10.38
C GLU A 53 12.57 -11.78 9.37
N THR A 54 11.55 -12.04 8.54
CA THR A 54 11.59 -13.10 7.52
C THR A 54 11.79 -12.55 6.11
N SER A 55 11.15 -11.42 5.78
CA SER A 55 11.16 -10.86 4.42
C SER A 55 12.33 -9.93 4.13
N GLY A 56 13.04 -9.44 5.16
CA GLY A 56 14.04 -8.38 5.03
C GLY A 56 13.41 -6.96 4.94
N ASN A 57 12.11 -6.83 4.76
CA ASN A 57 11.42 -5.55 4.67
C ASN A 57 11.22 -4.93 6.06
N THR A 58 12.30 -4.44 6.64
CA THR A 58 12.34 -3.84 7.97
C THR A 58 11.85 -2.40 7.96
N LEU A 59 11.51 -1.88 9.15
CA LEU A 59 11.07 -0.51 9.37
C LEU A 59 12.04 0.17 10.34
N ALA A 60 12.91 1.04 9.82
CA ALA A 60 13.88 1.78 10.62
C ALA A 60 13.22 2.98 11.30
N VAL A 61 13.24 3.03 12.63
CA VAL A 61 12.60 4.07 13.43
C VAL A 61 13.32 5.43 13.27
N ARG A 62 12.54 6.49 13.10
CA ARG A 62 12.98 7.88 13.14
C ARG A 62 12.51 8.59 14.39
N SER A 63 11.23 8.45 14.72
CA SER A 63 10.67 9.01 15.94
C SER A 63 9.55 8.15 16.48
N ILE A 64 9.32 8.24 17.78
CA ILE A 64 8.19 7.62 18.48
C ILE A 64 7.49 8.73 19.27
N SER A 65 6.22 8.91 19.02
CA SER A 65 5.38 9.92 19.67
C SER A 65 4.17 9.24 20.29
N PRO A 66 4.05 9.25 21.62
CA PRO A 66 2.82 8.80 22.28
C PRO A 66 1.69 9.80 22.04
N ASP A 67 0.47 9.35 22.16
CA ASP A 67 -0.71 10.21 22.24
C ASP A 67 -0.88 10.83 23.65
N CYS A 68 -2.02 11.48 23.90
CA CYS A 68 -2.21 12.28 25.12
C CYS A 68 -2.37 11.45 26.39
N ASP A 69 -2.77 10.18 26.34
CA ASP A 69 -2.98 9.27 27.47
C ASP A 69 -2.09 8.01 27.41
N ASN A 70 -1.16 7.94 26.44
CA ASN A 70 -0.14 6.91 26.24
C ASN A 70 -0.67 5.50 25.94
N ASP A 71 -1.87 5.38 25.38
CA ASP A 71 -2.43 4.10 24.95
C ASP A 71 -2.18 3.81 23.45
N ALA A 72 -1.74 4.83 22.70
CA ALA A 72 -1.34 4.72 21.31
C ALA A 72 -0.01 5.41 21.00
N LEU A 73 0.64 4.97 19.92
CA LEU A 73 1.93 5.49 19.45
C LEU A 73 1.85 5.81 17.97
N VAL A 74 2.40 6.94 17.54
CA VAL A 74 2.81 7.15 16.14
C VAL A 74 4.30 6.91 16.04
N ILE A 75 4.71 5.96 15.20
CA ILE A 75 6.11 5.64 14.94
C ILE A 75 6.43 6.02 13.50
N THR A 76 7.22 7.07 13.34
CA THR A 76 7.71 7.49 12.02
C THR A 76 8.91 6.64 11.66
N VAL A 77 8.92 6.09 10.45
CA VAL A 77 9.92 5.13 9.98
C VAL A 77 10.43 5.43 8.57
N VAL A 78 11.58 4.85 8.24
CA VAL A 78 12.02 4.66 6.85
C VAL A 78 11.87 3.17 6.53
N PRO A 79 10.97 2.80 5.61
CA PRO A 79 10.78 1.41 5.22
C PRO A 79 11.93 0.92 4.32
N ASN A 80 12.37 -0.33 4.56
CA ASN A 80 13.32 -1.04 3.70
C ASN A 80 12.55 -2.02 2.81
N GLY A 81 11.76 -1.48 1.86
CA GLY A 81 10.89 -2.26 0.98
C GLY A 81 9.42 -2.25 1.38
N PRO A 82 8.57 -3.00 0.67
CA PRO A 82 7.14 -3.00 0.86
C PRO A 82 6.72 -3.46 2.25
N THR A 83 5.78 -2.73 2.86
CA THR A 83 5.34 -3.03 4.23
C THR A 83 4.34 -4.18 4.28
N CYS A 84 3.43 -4.29 3.30
CA CYS A 84 2.44 -5.35 3.28
C CYS A 84 3.04 -6.69 2.83
N HIS A 85 2.47 -7.79 3.34
CA HIS A 85 2.89 -9.15 2.98
C HIS A 85 2.56 -9.55 1.53
N ASP A 86 1.66 -8.82 0.88
CA ASP A 86 1.28 -8.98 -0.53
C ASP A 86 2.15 -8.15 -1.51
N GLY A 87 3.19 -7.48 -0.97
CA GLY A 87 4.10 -6.66 -1.76
C GLY A 87 3.67 -5.21 -1.95
N ALA A 88 2.55 -4.78 -1.36
CA ALA A 88 2.12 -3.39 -1.39
C ALA A 88 2.92 -2.52 -0.41
N THR A 89 3.09 -1.25 -0.73
CA THR A 89 3.80 -0.27 0.10
C THR A 89 3.16 -0.14 1.49
N THR A 90 1.83 -0.15 1.56
CA THR A 90 1.04 -0.01 2.79
C THR A 90 0.02 -1.14 2.94
N CYS A 91 -0.33 -1.49 4.18
CA CYS A 91 -1.42 -2.41 4.48
C CYS A 91 -2.82 -1.83 4.19
N PHE A 92 -2.90 -0.53 3.95
CA PHE A 92 -4.13 0.22 3.65
C PHE A 92 -4.32 0.50 2.16
N THR A 93 -3.54 -0.18 1.31
CA THR A 93 -3.63 -0.10 -0.15
C THR A 93 -5.07 -0.29 -0.63
N PRO A 94 -5.55 0.53 -1.59
CA PRO A 94 -6.86 0.35 -2.20
C PRO A 94 -7.05 -1.07 -2.72
N TRP A 95 -8.25 -1.63 -2.54
CA TRP A 95 -8.54 -3.04 -2.87
C TRP A 95 -8.22 -3.40 -4.32
N LEU A 96 -8.47 -2.49 -5.27
CA LEU A 96 -8.20 -2.72 -6.69
C LEU A 96 -6.69 -2.86 -6.97
N TRP A 97 -5.87 -1.94 -6.42
CA TRP A 97 -4.42 -2.00 -6.57
C TRP A 97 -3.85 -3.30 -6.01
N ARG A 98 -4.26 -3.67 -4.79
CA ARG A 98 -3.87 -4.94 -4.17
C ARG A 98 -4.25 -6.14 -5.04
N LYS A 99 -5.46 -6.11 -5.66
CA LYS A 99 -5.94 -7.18 -6.53
C LYS A 99 -5.10 -7.31 -7.80
N ILE A 100 -4.69 -6.19 -8.40
CA ILE A 100 -3.82 -6.15 -9.57
C ILE A 100 -2.45 -6.74 -9.23
N LEU A 101 -1.81 -6.29 -8.14
CA LEU A 101 -0.52 -6.82 -7.69
C LEU A 101 -0.58 -8.31 -7.38
N GLN A 102 -1.63 -8.77 -6.71
CA GLN A 102 -1.84 -10.19 -6.44
C GLN A 102 -1.91 -11.00 -7.75
N ARG A 103 -2.70 -10.55 -8.74
CA ARG A 103 -2.83 -11.23 -10.03
C ARG A 103 -1.53 -11.24 -10.83
N GLN A 104 -0.75 -10.16 -10.73
CA GLN A 104 0.58 -10.09 -11.33
C GLN A 104 1.54 -11.11 -10.69
N ALA A 105 1.59 -11.18 -9.36
CA ALA A 105 2.47 -12.11 -8.63
C ALA A 105 2.11 -13.58 -8.81
N GLU A 106 0.80 -13.91 -8.77
CA GLU A 106 0.31 -15.28 -8.90
C GLU A 106 0.34 -15.79 -10.33
N ALA A 107 0.42 -14.92 -11.33
CA ALA A 107 0.29 -15.25 -12.76
C ALA A 107 -0.91 -16.18 -13.04
N SER A 108 -2.05 -15.93 -12.38
CA SER A 108 -3.20 -16.85 -12.30
C SER A 108 -3.77 -17.17 -13.68
N PRO A 109 -3.90 -18.46 -14.06
CA PRO A 109 -4.51 -18.85 -15.33
C PRO A 109 -5.94 -18.29 -15.45
N GLY A 110 -6.30 -17.76 -16.63
CA GLY A 110 -7.62 -17.18 -16.90
C GLY A 110 -7.84 -15.77 -16.31
N SER A 111 -6.86 -15.18 -15.64
CA SER A 111 -6.93 -13.81 -15.17
C SER A 111 -6.72 -12.83 -16.34
N TYR A 112 -7.64 -11.86 -16.51
CA TYR A 112 -7.49 -10.80 -17.50
C TYR A 112 -6.21 -9.96 -17.25
N VAL A 113 -5.92 -9.60 -16.00
CA VAL A 113 -4.69 -8.88 -15.64
C VAL A 113 -3.47 -9.65 -16.11
N THR A 114 -3.39 -10.95 -15.79
CA THR A 114 -2.25 -11.80 -16.19
C THR A 114 -2.10 -11.84 -17.72
N SER A 115 -3.19 -12.04 -18.45
CA SER A 115 -3.15 -12.10 -19.91
C SER A 115 -2.75 -10.76 -20.55
N LEU A 116 -3.21 -9.64 -19.98
CA LEU A 116 -2.88 -8.30 -20.47
C LEU A 116 -1.41 -7.96 -20.18
N LEU A 117 -0.90 -8.25 -18.98
CA LEU A 117 0.50 -8.05 -18.61
C LEU A 117 1.45 -8.90 -19.48
N ALA A 118 1.05 -10.12 -19.84
CA ALA A 118 1.82 -11.00 -20.72
C ALA A 118 1.97 -10.44 -22.16
N GLN A 119 1.07 -9.57 -22.61
CA GLN A 119 1.16 -8.88 -23.90
C GLN A 119 2.15 -7.71 -23.88
N GLY A 120 2.64 -7.32 -22.69
CA GLY A 120 3.63 -6.27 -22.47
C GLY A 120 3.03 -4.88 -22.29
N THR A 121 3.88 -3.96 -21.85
CA THR A 121 3.52 -2.58 -21.49
C THR A 121 2.79 -1.83 -22.61
N SER A 122 3.14 -2.09 -23.87
CA SER A 122 2.51 -1.43 -25.04
C SER A 122 1.02 -1.74 -25.14
N ALA A 123 0.63 -3.00 -24.93
CA ALA A 123 -0.77 -3.42 -24.96
C ALA A 123 -1.58 -2.80 -23.81
N VAL A 124 -0.98 -2.73 -22.62
CA VAL A 124 -1.61 -2.06 -21.46
C VAL A 124 -1.79 -0.57 -21.72
N ALA A 125 -0.76 0.10 -22.28
CA ALA A 125 -0.83 1.53 -22.59
C ALA A 125 -1.87 1.84 -23.67
N GLN A 126 -2.02 0.95 -24.68
CA GLN A 126 -3.08 1.07 -25.68
C GLN A 126 -4.47 1.04 -25.02
N LYS A 127 -4.72 0.12 -24.07
CA LYS A 127 -5.99 0.06 -23.33
C LYS A 127 -6.28 1.34 -22.57
N VAL A 128 -5.29 1.95 -21.90
CA VAL A 128 -5.48 3.25 -21.25
C VAL A 128 -5.96 4.32 -22.24
N GLY A 129 -5.43 4.35 -23.46
CA GLY A 129 -5.85 5.28 -24.50
C GLY A 129 -7.28 5.02 -25.00
N GLU A 130 -7.66 3.76 -25.16
CA GLU A 130 -9.02 3.34 -25.54
C GLU A 130 -10.03 3.80 -24.49
N GLU A 131 -9.84 3.41 -23.23
CA GLU A 131 -10.74 3.74 -22.13
C GLU A 131 -10.83 5.27 -21.88
N ALA A 132 -9.72 6.00 -22.01
CA ALA A 132 -9.75 7.46 -21.91
C ALA A 132 -10.62 8.09 -22.99
N THR A 133 -10.63 7.53 -24.20
CA THR A 133 -11.49 7.98 -25.28
C THR A 133 -12.97 7.64 -25.02
N GLU A 134 -13.24 6.45 -24.47
CA GLU A 134 -14.60 6.02 -24.11
C GLU A 134 -15.20 6.87 -22.98
N VAL A 135 -14.38 7.27 -21.99
CA VAL A 135 -14.80 8.26 -20.97
C VAL A 135 -15.24 9.58 -21.61
N VAL A 136 -14.49 10.10 -22.61
CA VAL A 136 -14.87 11.35 -23.30
C VAL A 136 -16.18 11.17 -24.07
N VAL A 137 -16.37 10.05 -24.77
CA VAL A 137 -17.60 9.77 -25.53
C VAL A 137 -18.79 9.66 -24.56
N ALA A 138 -18.64 8.88 -23.49
CA ALA A 138 -19.68 8.71 -22.50
C ALA A 138 -20.10 10.04 -21.85
N ALA A 139 -19.10 10.86 -21.46
CA ALA A 139 -19.36 12.17 -20.84
C ALA A 139 -20.11 13.17 -21.75
N LEU A 140 -20.00 13.02 -23.07
CA LEU A 140 -20.63 13.94 -24.04
C LEU A 140 -21.97 13.46 -24.57
N SER A 141 -22.23 12.15 -24.57
CA SER A 141 -23.34 11.58 -25.34
C SER A 141 -24.11 10.42 -24.68
N GLU A 142 -23.69 9.98 -23.49
CA GLU A 142 -24.27 8.81 -22.82
C GLU A 142 -24.80 9.15 -21.41
N SER A 143 -25.21 8.14 -20.64
CA SER A 143 -25.73 8.31 -19.28
C SER A 143 -24.60 8.38 -18.23
N ASP A 144 -24.92 8.90 -17.03
CA ASP A 144 -23.99 8.95 -15.91
C ASP A 144 -23.48 7.56 -15.50
N GLU A 145 -24.32 6.52 -15.64
CA GLU A 145 -23.92 5.13 -15.36
C GLU A 145 -22.82 4.67 -16.34
N ARG A 146 -22.91 5.08 -17.61
CA ARG A 146 -21.88 4.79 -18.61
C ARG A 146 -20.60 5.55 -18.30
N VAL A 147 -20.67 6.81 -17.92
CA VAL A 147 -19.49 7.58 -17.47
C VAL A 147 -18.79 6.88 -16.32
N VAL A 148 -19.55 6.42 -15.31
CA VAL A 148 -18.98 5.67 -14.17
C VAL A 148 -18.31 4.37 -14.63
N SER A 149 -18.91 3.64 -15.56
CA SER A 149 -18.34 2.41 -16.12
C SER A 149 -17.00 2.68 -16.79
N GLU A 150 -16.95 3.63 -17.71
CA GLU A 150 -15.74 3.92 -18.47
C GLU A 150 -14.62 4.52 -17.60
N VAL A 151 -14.98 5.34 -16.60
CA VAL A 151 -14.01 5.81 -15.60
C VAL A 151 -13.45 4.65 -14.77
N ALA A 152 -14.26 3.66 -14.42
CA ALA A 152 -13.80 2.48 -13.70
C ALA A 152 -12.81 1.65 -14.54
N ASP A 153 -13.09 1.47 -15.83
CA ASP A 153 -12.20 0.77 -16.77
C ASP A 153 -10.90 1.55 -17.00
N LEU A 154 -10.96 2.87 -17.14
CA LEU A 154 -9.78 3.72 -17.22
C LEU A 154 -8.91 3.62 -15.95
N TRP A 155 -9.50 3.65 -14.77
CA TRP A 155 -8.76 3.48 -13.51
C TRP A 155 -8.09 2.11 -13.44
N PHE A 156 -8.83 1.05 -13.79
CA PHE A 156 -8.31 -0.30 -13.82
C PHE A 156 -7.09 -0.44 -14.73
N HIS A 157 -7.18 0.04 -15.98
CA HIS A 157 -6.08 -0.05 -16.94
C HIS A 157 -4.91 0.87 -16.59
N THR A 158 -5.17 2.05 -16.01
CA THR A 158 -4.11 2.95 -15.51
C THR A 158 -3.32 2.30 -14.38
N LEU A 159 -3.98 1.70 -13.39
CA LEU A 159 -3.31 0.97 -12.32
C LEU A 159 -2.55 -0.25 -12.85
N THR A 160 -3.12 -0.98 -13.82
CA THR A 160 -2.43 -2.10 -14.47
C THR A 160 -1.17 -1.64 -15.22
N LEU A 161 -1.18 -0.44 -15.82
CA LEU A 161 -0.01 0.16 -16.46
C LEU A 161 1.09 0.49 -15.43
N LEU A 162 0.74 1.04 -14.28
CA LEU A 162 1.70 1.26 -13.18
C LEU A 162 2.36 -0.05 -12.77
N ALA A 163 1.57 -1.10 -12.52
CA ALA A 163 2.08 -2.43 -12.19
C ALA A 163 3.01 -3.00 -13.28
N ALA A 164 2.64 -2.86 -14.57
CA ALA A 164 3.46 -3.28 -15.69
C ALA A 164 4.81 -2.55 -15.78
N ARG A 165 4.90 -1.34 -15.20
CA ARG A 165 6.11 -0.51 -15.16
C ARG A 165 6.90 -0.66 -13.86
N GLY A 166 6.41 -1.44 -12.90
CA GLY A 166 6.99 -1.55 -11.55
C GLY A 166 6.91 -0.25 -10.74
N LEU A 167 5.93 0.61 -11.05
CA LEU A 167 5.61 1.83 -10.32
C LEU A 167 4.51 1.55 -9.30
N ASP A 168 4.48 2.31 -8.19
CA ASP A 168 3.42 2.23 -7.19
C ASP A 168 2.40 3.36 -7.34
N VAL A 169 1.19 3.14 -6.87
CA VAL A 169 0.14 4.18 -6.87
C VAL A 169 0.55 5.39 -6.02
N SER A 170 1.33 5.17 -4.97
CA SER A 170 1.90 6.24 -4.14
C SER A 170 2.84 7.18 -4.89
N ASP A 171 3.52 6.71 -5.96
CA ASP A 171 4.35 7.57 -6.81
C ASP A 171 3.48 8.65 -7.51
N VAL A 172 2.28 8.26 -7.95
CA VAL A 172 1.32 9.18 -8.57
C VAL A 172 0.77 10.17 -7.54
N GLU A 173 0.43 9.70 -6.35
CA GLU A 173 -0.02 10.58 -5.26
C GLU A 173 1.07 11.58 -4.84
N ALA A 174 2.33 11.13 -4.73
CA ALA A 174 3.46 11.99 -4.42
C ALA A 174 3.62 13.10 -5.46
N GLU A 175 3.50 12.77 -6.75
CA GLU A 175 3.57 13.74 -7.83
C GLU A 175 2.39 14.73 -7.81
N LEU A 176 1.18 14.27 -7.48
CA LEU A 176 0.02 15.16 -7.32
C LEU A 176 0.22 16.13 -6.15
N ARG A 177 0.68 15.64 -4.99
CA ARG A 177 1.02 16.51 -3.84
C ARG A 177 2.10 17.53 -4.17
N ARG A 178 3.11 17.15 -4.97
CA ARG A 178 4.16 18.06 -5.42
C ARG A 178 3.62 19.22 -6.27
N ARG A 179 2.53 19.00 -7.02
CA ARG A 179 1.87 20.01 -7.87
C ARG A 179 0.86 20.86 -7.11
N ASP A 180 0.39 20.40 -5.96
CA ASP A 180 -0.52 21.14 -5.08
C ASP A 180 0.27 22.27 -4.40
N ARG A 181 0.10 23.51 -4.93
CA ARG A 181 0.81 24.73 -4.50
C ARG A 181 -0.15 25.72 -3.88
#